data_8649001f071bc4fe93ff11c8dbe2dee9
#
_entry.id   8649001f071bc4fe93ff11c8dbe2dee9
#
_cell.length_a   1.000
_cell.length_b   1.000
_cell.length_c   1.000
_cell.angle_alpha   90.00
_cell.angle_beta   90.00
_cell.angle_gamma   90.00
#
_symmetry.space_group_name_H-M   'P 1'
#
loop_
_entity.id
_entity.type
_entity.pdbx_description
1 polymer ?
#
loop_
_entity_poly.entity_id
_entity_poly.type
_entity_poly.pdbx_seq_one_letter_code
_entity_poly.pdbx_strand_id
1 'polypeptide(L)'
;MSRPSRITVSLSLLFPLALTVVLPLAIAQFSGESSQAANLVVLIQGHPAIKRKNWTGFAPLTFGVNLQTGDLLRMDESSVAKVVCSDLKLRDIGAGTIGTPCTPSQEILRRPDGSLLRPTRTAPSEGSFPIVLSPRRTKLLSERPLLRWMEVKDASTYHLMVRGPELLWTATVHSKTELQYPDNAPKFEAGQSYKLIVAISDEQNSGNESANGLGFSVLSSKERKVVLEEQKQLERLNLEEGPTQYLVAHLYASHGLNAEAIQRLEAVSKMFMVPATERLLGELYLSVELPRQAEVHYLKSLDLSQRAQDDEGQMRCRLALANIYSKVLGNPRAAAENLEGAIAIAGTLGDDVTIAEARKNLSKLE
;
A
#
# COMPACT_ATOMS: atom_id res chain seq x y z
N MET A 1 25.43 71.55 -61.68
CA MET A 1 24.92 71.63 -60.27
C MET A 1 23.81 70.60 -60.10
N SER A 2 24.13 69.39 -59.75
CA SER A 2 23.18 68.31 -59.62
C SER A 2 23.55 67.51 -58.36
N ARG A 3 22.62 67.44 -57.41
CA ARG A 3 22.76 66.69 -56.10
C ARG A 3 22.59 65.17 -56.36
N PRO A 4 23.35 64.30 -55.77
CA PRO A 4 23.11 62.88 -55.85
C PRO A 4 22.07 62.44 -54.81
N SER A 5 21.13 61.59 -55.21
CA SER A 5 20.13 60.91 -54.41
C SER A 5 20.76 59.87 -53.50
N ARG A 6 20.31 59.92 -52.23
CA ARG A 6 20.66 58.89 -51.23
C ARG A 6 19.69 57.70 -51.38
N ILE A 7 20.26 56.55 -51.66
CA ILE A 7 19.53 55.26 -51.57
C ILE A 7 19.60 54.77 -50.09
N THR A 8 18.44 54.73 -49.46
CA THR A 8 18.30 54.12 -48.16
C THR A 8 18.00 52.64 -48.36
N VAL A 9 18.96 51.78 -47.99
CA VAL A 9 18.75 50.30 -47.88
C VAL A 9 18.14 50.01 -46.54
N SER A 10 16.90 49.56 -46.53
CA SER A 10 16.21 49.09 -45.36
C SER A 10 16.59 47.63 -45.11
N LEU A 11 17.34 47.37 -44.05
CA LEU A 11 17.73 46.03 -43.60
C LEU A 11 16.65 45.50 -42.69
N SER A 12 15.77 44.64 -43.25
CA SER A 12 14.75 43.93 -42.48
C SER A 12 15.41 42.78 -41.70
N LEU A 13 15.60 42.99 -40.40
CA LEU A 13 15.99 41.94 -39.44
C LEU A 13 14.79 41.03 -39.22
N LEU A 14 14.81 39.85 -39.84
CA LEU A 14 13.95 38.72 -39.51
C LEU A 14 14.45 38.10 -38.17
N PHE A 15 13.75 38.39 -37.07
CA PHE A 15 13.89 37.65 -35.84
C PHE A 15 13.17 36.29 -36.00
N PRO A 16 13.83 35.16 -35.75
CA PRO A 16 13.11 33.90 -35.66
C PRO A 16 12.29 33.91 -34.36
N LEU A 17 10.98 33.78 -34.50
CA LEU A 17 10.07 33.45 -33.38
C LEU A 17 10.49 32.08 -32.80
N ALA A 18 11.23 32.10 -31.72
CA ALA A 18 11.43 30.90 -30.93
C ALA A 18 10.08 30.55 -30.27
N LEU A 19 9.43 29.56 -30.85
CA LEU A 19 8.24 28.91 -30.26
C LEU A 19 8.69 28.18 -29.02
N THR A 20 8.65 28.85 -27.87
CA THR A 20 8.81 28.20 -26.58
C THR A 20 7.59 27.31 -26.36
N VAL A 21 7.76 26.03 -26.68
CA VAL A 21 6.85 24.98 -26.25
C VAL A 21 6.97 24.90 -24.71
N VAL A 22 6.10 25.62 -24.05
CA VAL A 22 5.84 25.40 -22.61
C VAL A 22 5.16 24.03 -22.53
N LEU A 23 5.98 22.98 -22.34
CA LEU A 23 5.42 21.71 -21.85
C LEU A 23 4.75 22.02 -20.50
N PRO A 24 3.44 21.74 -20.34
CA PRO A 24 2.85 21.78 -19.03
C PRO A 24 3.62 20.74 -18.20
N LEU A 25 4.25 21.18 -17.10
CA LEU A 25 4.62 20.28 -16.01
C LEU A 25 3.35 19.51 -15.70
N ALA A 26 3.31 18.25 -16.06
CA ALA A 26 2.34 17.31 -15.56
C ALA A 26 2.61 17.24 -14.06
N ILE A 27 1.92 18.09 -13.31
CA ILE A 27 1.67 17.85 -11.90
C ILE A 27 1.02 16.47 -11.93
N ALA A 28 1.76 15.47 -11.47
CA ALA A 28 1.19 14.17 -11.21
C ALA A 28 0.08 14.42 -10.18
N GLN A 29 -1.11 14.66 -10.69
CA GLN A 29 -2.31 14.58 -9.90
C GLN A 29 -2.26 13.17 -9.34
N PHE A 30 -2.10 13.08 -8.03
CA PHE A 30 -2.54 11.92 -7.28
C PHE A 30 -4.05 11.84 -7.52
N SER A 31 -4.43 11.30 -8.68
CA SER A 31 -5.74 10.73 -8.86
C SER A 31 -5.78 9.59 -7.88
N GLY A 32 -6.31 9.88 -6.69
CA GLY A 32 -6.73 8.85 -5.77
C GLY A 32 -7.78 8.04 -6.51
N GLU A 33 -7.32 7.03 -7.24
CA GLU A 33 -8.18 5.92 -7.58
C GLU A 33 -8.69 5.42 -6.24
N SER A 34 -9.96 5.69 -5.99
CA SER A 34 -10.67 5.18 -4.83
C SER A 34 -10.45 3.68 -4.84
N SER A 35 -9.63 3.20 -3.92
CA SER A 35 -9.49 1.78 -3.67
C SER A 35 -10.90 1.28 -3.36
N GLN A 36 -11.43 0.45 -4.22
CA GLN A 36 -12.78 -0.06 -4.05
C GLN A 36 -12.83 -0.87 -2.76
N ALA A 37 -13.89 -0.63 -1.99
CA ALA A 37 -14.20 -1.42 -0.82
C ALA A 37 -14.20 -2.91 -1.20
N ALA A 38 -13.44 -3.71 -0.47
CA ALA A 38 -13.28 -5.14 -0.72
C ALA A 38 -14.46 -5.90 -0.12
N ASN A 39 -14.79 -7.06 -0.71
CA ASN A 39 -15.76 -8.00 -0.15
C ASN A 39 -15.01 -8.97 0.76
N LEU A 40 -14.87 -8.62 2.05
CA LEU A 40 -13.98 -9.30 2.98
C LEU A 40 -14.70 -10.32 3.85
N VAL A 41 -14.20 -11.54 3.87
CA VAL A 41 -14.64 -12.57 4.82
C VAL A 41 -14.13 -12.20 6.21
N VAL A 42 -15.05 -12.06 7.18
CA VAL A 42 -14.76 -11.53 8.53
C VAL A 42 -15.08 -12.46 9.66
N LEU A 43 -15.78 -13.55 9.39
CA LEU A 43 -16.07 -14.60 10.36
C LEU A 43 -16.11 -15.93 9.64
N ILE A 44 -15.51 -16.95 10.26
CA ILE A 44 -15.50 -18.33 9.78
C ILE A 44 -15.61 -19.24 10.98
N GLN A 45 -16.51 -20.25 10.86
CA GLN A 45 -16.62 -21.40 11.74
C GLN A 45 -16.78 -22.65 10.88
N GLY A 46 -16.24 -23.78 11.33
CA GLY A 46 -16.23 -25.01 10.52
C GLY A 46 -15.15 -25.00 9.43
N HIS A 47 -15.41 -25.64 8.31
CA HIS A 47 -14.46 -25.87 7.22
C HIS A 47 -15.00 -25.41 5.85
N PRO A 48 -15.40 -24.17 5.69
CA PRO A 48 -15.84 -23.67 4.40
C PRO A 48 -14.68 -23.64 3.39
N ALA A 49 -15.00 -23.75 2.12
CA ALA A 49 -14.00 -23.75 1.05
C ALA A 49 -14.36 -22.76 -0.06
N ILE A 50 -13.33 -22.26 -0.73
CA ILE A 50 -13.43 -21.34 -1.86
C ILE A 50 -12.79 -21.97 -3.10
N LYS A 51 -13.40 -21.73 -4.26
CA LYS A 51 -12.77 -21.96 -5.55
C LYS A 51 -12.80 -20.66 -6.36
N ARG A 52 -11.65 -20.18 -6.74
CA ARG A 52 -11.53 -19.00 -7.61
C ARG A 52 -11.99 -19.35 -9.03
N LYS A 53 -12.43 -18.37 -9.78
CA LYS A 53 -12.90 -18.55 -11.17
C LYS A 53 -11.95 -19.38 -12.06
N ASN A 54 -10.65 -19.19 -11.87
CA ASN A 54 -9.62 -19.85 -12.69
C ASN A 54 -9.02 -21.11 -12.06
N TRP A 55 -9.55 -21.56 -10.91
CA TRP A 55 -9.08 -22.78 -10.26
C TRP A 55 -9.92 -24.00 -10.65
N THR A 56 -9.31 -25.16 -10.63
CA THR A 56 -10.05 -26.43 -10.78
C THR A 56 -10.41 -27.04 -9.43
N GLY A 57 -9.62 -26.74 -8.36
CA GLY A 57 -9.80 -27.23 -7.00
C GLY A 57 -10.43 -26.19 -6.05
N PHE A 58 -10.84 -26.68 -4.88
CA PHE A 58 -11.24 -25.85 -3.74
C PHE A 58 -10.10 -25.73 -2.73
N ALA A 59 -9.91 -24.56 -2.15
CA ALA A 59 -9.04 -24.31 -1.00
C ALA A 59 -9.89 -23.96 0.24
N PRO A 60 -9.34 -24.05 1.46
CA PRO A 60 -9.98 -23.51 2.65
C PRO A 60 -10.33 -22.02 2.50
N LEU A 61 -11.53 -21.64 2.90
CA LEU A 61 -11.90 -20.24 3.01
C LEU A 61 -11.35 -19.71 4.33
N THR A 62 -10.56 -18.63 4.29
CA THR A 62 -9.92 -18.07 5.47
C THR A 62 -10.34 -16.61 5.74
N PHE A 63 -10.12 -16.14 6.98
CA PHE A 63 -10.37 -14.75 7.36
C PHE A 63 -9.58 -13.78 6.46
N GLY A 64 -10.21 -12.67 6.08
CA GLY A 64 -9.59 -11.62 5.26
C GLY A 64 -9.49 -11.96 3.77
N VAL A 65 -10.07 -13.09 3.33
CA VAL A 65 -10.22 -13.40 1.91
C VAL A 65 -11.14 -12.37 1.28
N ASN A 66 -10.68 -11.74 0.20
CA ASN A 66 -11.49 -10.84 -0.61
C ASN A 66 -12.21 -11.65 -1.69
N LEU A 67 -13.53 -11.73 -1.60
CA LEU A 67 -14.37 -12.43 -2.57
C LEU A 67 -14.47 -11.62 -3.87
N GLN A 68 -14.34 -12.33 -4.99
CA GLN A 68 -14.36 -11.76 -6.34
C GLN A 68 -15.54 -12.32 -7.13
N THR A 69 -15.94 -11.62 -8.18
CA THR A 69 -16.96 -12.10 -9.11
C THR A 69 -16.51 -13.39 -9.79
N GLY A 70 -17.32 -14.42 -9.69
CA GLY A 70 -17.04 -15.75 -10.23
C GLY A 70 -16.39 -16.73 -9.25
N ASP A 71 -16.11 -16.30 -8.00
CA ASP A 71 -15.74 -17.22 -6.93
C ASP A 71 -16.92 -18.11 -6.57
N LEU A 72 -16.63 -19.38 -6.26
CA LEU A 72 -17.60 -20.33 -5.72
C LEU A 72 -17.24 -20.66 -4.28
N LEU A 73 -18.22 -20.60 -3.41
CA LEU A 73 -18.09 -20.91 -1.98
C LEU A 73 -18.83 -22.23 -1.72
N ARG A 74 -18.17 -23.15 -1.02
CA ARG A 74 -18.75 -24.41 -0.59
C ARG A 74 -18.82 -24.42 0.93
N MET A 75 -20.04 -24.53 1.45
CA MET A 75 -20.37 -24.55 2.87
C MET A 75 -21.08 -25.85 3.21
N ASP A 76 -20.65 -26.54 4.23
CA ASP A 76 -21.44 -27.62 4.83
C ASP A 76 -22.46 -27.06 5.85
N GLU A 77 -23.34 -27.93 6.37
CA GLU A 77 -24.39 -27.53 7.32
C GLU A 77 -23.84 -27.03 8.66
N SER A 78 -22.61 -27.42 9.02
CA SER A 78 -21.93 -27.02 10.25
C SER A 78 -21.10 -25.74 10.10
N SER A 79 -20.86 -25.31 8.87
CA SER A 79 -20.02 -24.14 8.58
C SER A 79 -20.82 -22.86 8.64
N VAL A 80 -20.19 -21.83 9.22
CA VAL A 80 -20.69 -20.44 9.21
C VAL A 80 -19.62 -19.53 8.66
N ALA A 81 -20.00 -18.65 7.74
CA ALA A 81 -19.14 -17.59 7.30
C ALA A 81 -19.93 -16.29 7.08
N LYS A 82 -19.29 -15.16 7.37
CA LYS A 82 -19.85 -13.83 7.12
C LYS A 82 -18.87 -12.99 6.31
N VAL A 83 -19.44 -12.17 5.43
CA VAL A 83 -18.68 -11.26 4.56
C VAL A 83 -19.18 -9.84 4.72
N VAL A 84 -18.27 -8.89 4.82
CA VAL A 84 -18.58 -7.46 4.67
C VAL A 84 -18.36 -7.10 3.21
N CYS A 85 -19.44 -6.75 2.53
CA CYS A 85 -19.41 -6.37 1.13
C CYS A 85 -18.96 -4.93 0.91
N SER A 86 -18.70 -4.57 -0.33
CA SER A 86 -18.27 -3.22 -0.73
C SER A 86 -19.26 -2.11 -0.38
N ASP A 87 -20.52 -2.46 -0.09
CA ASP A 87 -21.55 -1.55 0.41
C ASP A 87 -21.56 -1.42 1.95
N LEU A 88 -20.51 -1.90 2.61
CA LEU A 88 -20.30 -1.92 4.06
C LEU A 88 -21.39 -2.70 4.84
N LYS A 89 -22.09 -3.62 4.18
CA LYS A 89 -23.10 -4.46 4.83
C LYS A 89 -22.56 -5.84 5.10
N LEU A 90 -22.86 -6.35 6.28
CA LEU A 90 -22.58 -7.73 6.66
C LEU A 90 -23.63 -8.66 6.04
N ARG A 91 -23.17 -9.76 5.42
CA ARG A 91 -24.01 -10.81 4.85
C ARG A 91 -23.54 -12.16 5.33
N ASP A 92 -24.52 -13.04 5.59
CA ASP A 92 -24.25 -14.43 5.90
C ASP A 92 -24.04 -15.25 4.59
N ILE A 93 -23.12 -16.20 4.65
CA ILE A 93 -22.90 -17.17 3.59
C ILE A 93 -23.64 -18.45 3.98
N GLY A 94 -24.65 -18.83 3.21
CA GLY A 94 -25.49 -19.99 3.47
C GLY A 94 -24.85 -21.33 3.07
N ALA A 95 -25.49 -22.45 3.46
CA ALA A 95 -25.06 -23.80 3.11
C ALA A 95 -25.20 -24.08 1.59
N GLY A 96 -24.38 -25.01 1.11
CA GLY A 96 -24.32 -25.41 -0.29
C GLY A 96 -23.17 -24.80 -1.07
N THR A 97 -23.22 -24.90 -2.39
CA THR A 97 -22.24 -24.22 -3.27
C THR A 97 -22.90 -23.01 -3.91
N ILE A 98 -22.41 -21.82 -3.56
CA ILE A 98 -22.98 -20.55 -3.99
C ILE A 98 -21.89 -19.63 -4.55
N GLY A 99 -22.29 -18.67 -5.37
CA GLY A 99 -21.43 -17.54 -5.76
C GLY A 99 -21.25 -16.54 -4.64
N THR A 100 -20.46 -15.49 -4.88
CA THR A 100 -20.30 -14.42 -3.90
C THR A 100 -21.63 -13.72 -3.59
N PRO A 101 -21.99 -13.52 -2.31
CA PRO A 101 -23.23 -12.86 -1.92
C PRO A 101 -23.20 -11.33 -2.11
N CYS A 102 -22.08 -10.79 -2.53
CA CYS A 102 -21.89 -9.36 -2.73
C CYS A 102 -22.25 -8.97 -4.17
N THR A 103 -22.85 -7.78 -4.33
CA THR A 103 -23.04 -7.19 -5.66
C THR A 103 -21.69 -7.01 -6.34
N PRO A 104 -21.57 -7.24 -7.66
CA PRO A 104 -20.32 -7.00 -8.37
C PRO A 104 -19.88 -5.56 -8.17
N SER A 105 -18.75 -5.35 -7.51
CA SER A 105 -18.06 -4.07 -7.57
C SER A 105 -17.38 -3.98 -8.94
N GLN A 106 -17.34 -2.80 -9.56
CA GLN A 106 -16.58 -2.61 -10.80
C GLN A 106 -15.14 -3.10 -10.55
N GLU A 107 -14.67 -4.03 -11.37
CA GLU A 107 -13.31 -4.56 -11.29
C GLU A 107 -12.32 -3.39 -11.49
N ILE A 108 -11.61 -3.02 -10.44
CA ILE A 108 -10.33 -2.34 -10.62
C ILE A 108 -9.37 -3.43 -11.09
N LEU A 109 -8.68 -3.16 -12.20
CA LEU A 109 -7.63 -4.01 -12.76
C LEU A 109 -6.54 -4.29 -11.69
N ARG A 110 -6.77 -5.33 -10.88
CA ARG A 110 -5.73 -5.93 -10.04
C ARG A 110 -4.84 -6.78 -10.93
N ARG A 111 -3.55 -6.72 -10.68
CA ARG A 111 -2.63 -7.68 -11.27
C ARG A 111 -2.95 -9.08 -10.74
N PRO A 112 -2.64 -10.13 -11.50
CA PRO A 112 -2.82 -11.52 -11.07
C PRO A 112 -2.15 -11.84 -9.73
N ASP A 113 -1.05 -11.14 -9.37
CA ASP A 113 -0.32 -11.29 -8.10
C ASP A 113 -0.99 -10.58 -6.91
N GLY A 114 -2.13 -9.94 -7.11
CA GLY A 114 -2.86 -9.23 -6.06
C GLY A 114 -2.18 -7.95 -5.57
N SER A 115 -1.01 -7.57 -6.08
CA SER A 115 -0.28 -6.39 -5.64
C SER A 115 -0.88 -5.11 -6.21
N LEU A 116 -1.14 -4.14 -5.34
CA LEU A 116 -1.63 -2.80 -5.71
C LEU A 116 -0.50 -1.90 -6.28
N LEU A 117 0.77 -2.32 -6.22
CA LEU A 117 1.90 -1.43 -6.48
C LEU A 117 3.09 -2.09 -7.15
N ARG A 118 3.74 -1.31 -7.99
CA ARG A 118 5.07 -1.63 -8.52
C ARG A 118 6.11 -1.07 -7.56
N PRO A 119 6.93 -1.88 -6.88
CA PRO A 119 8.18 -1.37 -6.36
C PRO A 119 9.04 -0.97 -7.57
N THR A 120 9.31 0.31 -7.69
CA THR A 120 10.03 0.85 -8.85
C THR A 120 11.52 1.04 -8.58
N ARG A 121 12.03 0.73 -7.38
CA ARG A 121 13.40 1.08 -6.99
C ARG A 121 14.03 0.10 -6.01
N THR A 122 15.36 0.05 -6.03
CA THR A 122 16.22 -0.57 -5.01
C THR A 122 15.89 -0.05 -3.62
N ALA A 123 15.86 -0.94 -2.64
CA ALA A 123 15.71 -0.53 -1.24
C ALA A 123 16.82 0.46 -0.87
N PRO A 124 16.51 1.50 -0.07
CA PRO A 124 17.56 2.36 0.48
C PRO A 124 18.58 1.48 1.21
N SER A 125 19.86 1.83 1.11
CA SER A 125 20.90 1.17 1.89
C SER A 125 20.64 1.44 3.37
N GLU A 126 20.34 0.40 4.14
CA GLU A 126 20.13 0.50 5.57
C GLU A 126 21.42 0.97 6.27
N GLY A 127 21.31 1.91 7.20
CA GLY A 127 22.32 2.26 8.16
C GLY A 127 23.11 3.56 7.90
N SER A 128 22.99 4.19 6.74
CA SER A 128 23.73 5.42 6.44
C SER A 128 22.97 6.71 6.79
N PHE A 129 21.65 6.67 6.87
CA PHE A 129 20.79 7.81 7.23
C PHE A 129 19.43 7.34 7.77
N PRO A 130 18.69 8.19 8.51
CA PRO A 130 17.36 7.85 9.02
C PRO A 130 16.36 7.66 7.87
N ILE A 131 15.64 6.54 7.86
CA ILE A 131 14.54 6.30 6.91
C ILE A 131 13.22 6.67 7.60
N VAL A 132 12.43 7.55 6.99
CA VAL A 132 11.11 7.92 7.51
C VAL A 132 10.15 6.74 7.34
N LEU A 133 9.53 6.31 8.43
CA LEU A 133 8.51 5.26 8.46
C LEU A 133 7.10 5.86 8.33
N SER A 134 6.84 6.98 9.05
CA SER A 134 5.53 7.65 9.08
C SER A 134 5.69 9.14 9.41
N PRO A 135 4.89 10.03 8.76
CA PRO A 135 4.03 9.79 7.60
C PRO A 135 4.85 9.69 6.30
N ARG A 136 4.50 8.74 5.45
CA ARG A 136 5.20 8.47 4.19
C ARG A 136 4.20 7.97 3.16
N ARG A 137 4.14 8.59 1.95
CA ARG A 137 3.21 8.26 0.84
C ARG A 137 1.78 8.04 1.33
N THR A 138 1.26 8.99 2.08
CA THR A 138 -0.02 8.85 2.75
C THR A 138 -0.81 10.15 2.73
N LYS A 139 -2.13 10.02 2.72
CA LYS A 139 -3.00 11.05 3.26
C LYS A 139 -3.09 10.86 4.78
N LEU A 140 -3.48 11.88 5.51
CA LEU A 140 -3.67 11.85 6.96
C LEU A 140 -5.10 12.24 7.32
N LEU A 141 -5.69 11.46 8.20
CA LEU A 141 -6.93 11.80 8.87
C LEU A 141 -6.68 12.77 10.03
N SER A 142 -5.54 12.58 10.73
CA SER A 142 -5.12 13.41 11.85
C SER A 142 -4.29 14.61 11.40
N GLU A 143 -4.57 15.79 11.97
CA GLU A 143 -3.73 16.98 11.83
C GLU A 143 -2.49 16.92 12.73
N ARG A 144 -2.42 15.92 13.60
CA ARG A 144 -1.32 15.68 14.55
C ARG A 144 -0.81 14.25 14.40
N PRO A 145 -0.06 13.95 13.31
CA PRO A 145 0.43 12.59 13.07
C PRO A 145 1.55 12.21 14.04
N LEU A 146 1.70 10.92 14.27
CA LEU A 146 2.90 10.36 14.87
C LEU A 146 4.01 10.31 13.81
N LEU A 147 5.09 11.05 14.03
CA LEU A 147 6.28 11.05 13.21
C LEU A 147 7.18 9.89 13.66
N ARG A 148 7.57 8.98 12.75
CA ARG A 148 8.39 7.80 13.05
C ARG A 148 9.49 7.63 12.01
N TRP A 149 10.65 7.17 12.46
CA TRP A 149 11.80 6.87 11.59
C TRP A 149 12.58 5.68 12.10
N MET A 150 13.43 5.11 11.25
CA MET A 150 14.32 4.02 11.64
C MET A 150 15.47 4.54 12.47
N GLU A 151 15.84 3.77 13.49
CA GLU A 151 17.05 4.00 14.26
C GLU A 151 18.30 3.89 13.37
N VAL A 152 19.22 4.79 13.58
CA VAL A 152 20.57 4.73 12.99
C VAL A 152 21.55 4.37 14.09
N LYS A 153 22.37 3.37 13.82
CA LYS A 153 23.38 2.91 14.78
C LYS A 153 24.26 4.08 15.27
N ASP A 154 24.48 4.14 16.56
CA ASP A 154 25.31 5.15 17.24
C ASP A 154 24.74 6.60 17.16
N ALA A 155 23.56 6.82 16.60
CA ALA A 155 22.89 8.11 16.59
C ALA A 155 22.01 8.28 17.85
N SER A 156 22.29 9.31 18.64
CA SER A 156 21.47 9.66 19.81
C SER A 156 20.65 10.93 19.62
N THR A 157 20.87 11.66 18.54
CA THR A 157 20.18 12.93 18.26
C THR A 157 19.68 12.94 16.83
N TYR A 158 18.42 13.32 16.67
CA TYR A 158 17.76 13.45 15.37
C TYR A 158 17.20 14.86 15.20
N HIS A 159 17.46 15.47 14.06
CA HIS A 159 16.92 16.75 13.65
C HIS A 159 15.79 16.52 12.67
N LEU A 160 14.57 16.92 13.04
CA LEU A 160 13.37 16.78 12.25
C LEU A 160 13.05 18.09 11.56
N MET A 161 12.64 17.99 10.29
CA MET A 161 12.11 19.10 9.51
C MET A 161 10.85 18.65 8.79
N VAL A 162 9.74 19.35 9.01
CA VAL A 162 8.54 19.21 8.16
C VAL A 162 8.48 20.44 7.27
N ARG A 163 8.46 20.20 5.96
CA ARG A 163 8.44 21.24 4.93
C ARG A 163 7.22 21.08 4.02
N GLY A 164 6.54 22.17 3.74
CA GLY A 164 5.46 22.33 2.76
C GLY A 164 5.54 23.69 2.06
N PRO A 165 4.54 24.08 1.24
CA PRO A 165 4.55 25.33 0.50
C PRO A 165 4.73 26.58 1.38
N GLU A 166 4.00 26.66 2.49
CA GLU A 166 4.05 27.79 3.44
C GLU A 166 4.38 27.34 4.87
N LEU A 167 4.93 26.12 5.02
CA LEU A 167 5.24 25.53 6.31
C LEU A 167 6.69 25.08 6.35
N LEU A 168 7.40 25.56 7.35
CA LEU A 168 8.69 25.03 7.79
C LEU A 168 8.65 24.89 9.31
N TRP A 169 8.74 23.67 9.79
CA TRP A 169 8.80 23.36 11.21
C TRP A 169 9.97 22.44 11.50
N THR A 170 10.67 22.69 12.60
CA THR A 170 11.83 21.89 13.00
C THR A 170 11.72 21.48 14.46
N ALA A 171 12.33 20.35 14.79
CA ALA A 171 12.50 19.87 16.17
C ALA A 171 13.78 19.05 16.30
N THR A 172 14.29 18.96 17.51
CA THR A 172 15.38 18.04 17.87
C THR A 172 14.86 17.01 18.85
N VAL A 173 15.17 15.74 18.60
CA VAL A 173 14.76 14.60 19.42
C VAL A 173 15.97 13.81 19.85
N HIS A 174 16.03 13.46 21.15
CA HIS A 174 17.14 12.70 21.73
C HIS A 174 16.67 11.30 22.12
N SER A 175 17.44 10.28 21.74
CA SER A 175 17.28 8.87 22.16
C SER A 175 15.87 8.29 21.92
N LYS A 176 15.17 8.77 20.90
CA LYS A 176 13.87 8.28 20.46
C LYS A 176 13.80 8.28 18.93
N THR A 177 12.97 7.42 18.39
CA THR A 177 12.72 7.28 16.94
C THR A 177 11.29 7.62 16.56
N GLU A 178 10.58 8.31 17.46
CA GLU A 178 9.23 8.80 17.23
C GLU A 178 8.96 10.11 17.99
N LEU A 179 8.06 10.91 17.43
CA LEU A 179 7.58 12.16 18.02
C LEU A 179 6.14 12.41 17.59
N GLN A 180 5.25 12.60 18.55
CA GLN A 180 3.91 13.14 18.26
C GLN A 180 4.05 14.58 17.79
N TYR A 181 3.51 14.91 16.60
CA TYR A 181 3.55 16.29 16.09
C TYR A 181 2.85 17.23 17.06
N PRO A 182 3.55 18.26 17.60
CA PRO A 182 3.08 19.00 18.76
C PRO A 182 1.83 19.87 18.49
N ASP A 183 1.02 20.09 19.51
CA ASP A 183 -0.20 20.90 19.40
C ASP A 183 0.08 22.38 19.07
N ASN A 184 1.21 22.89 19.55
CA ASN A 184 1.66 24.26 19.29
C ASN A 184 2.39 24.43 17.96
N ALA A 185 2.65 23.35 17.21
CA ALA A 185 3.24 23.43 15.88
C ALA A 185 2.22 23.92 14.83
N PRO A 186 2.68 24.52 13.71
CA PRO A 186 1.79 24.98 12.63
C PRO A 186 0.87 23.87 12.13
N LYS A 187 -0.38 24.21 11.80
CA LYS A 187 -1.35 23.26 11.24
C LYS A 187 -1.05 22.95 9.79
N PHE A 188 -1.35 21.74 9.38
CA PHE A 188 -1.33 21.34 7.98
C PHE A 188 -2.59 21.81 7.27
N GLU A 189 -2.44 22.36 6.07
CA GLU A 189 -3.55 22.75 5.22
C GLU A 189 -4.01 21.59 4.35
N ALA A 190 -5.32 21.39 4.26
CA ALA A 190 -5.91 20.35 3.45
C ALA A 190 -5.55 20.53 1.95
N GLY A 191 -5.19 19.42 1.29
CA GLY A 191 -4.81 19.42 -0.12
C GLY A 191 -3.38 19.85 -0.40
N GLN A 192 -2.64 20.36 0.60
CA GLN A 192 -1.22 20.66 0.45
C GLN A 192 -0.36 19.42 0.72
N SER A 193 0.80 19.39 0.07
CA SER A 193 1.78 18.31 0.23
C SER A 193 2.91 18.73 1.13
N TYR A 194 3.26 17.85 2.06
CA TYR A 194 4.32 18.03 3.05
C TYR A 194 5.33 16.89 2.97
N LYS A 195 6.54 17.14 3.39
CA LYS A 195 7.58 16.13 3.52
C LYS A 195 8.21 16.20 4.92
N LEU A 196 8.29 15.06 5.59
CA LEU A 196 9.12 14.90 6.78
C LEU A 196 10.54 14.56 6.34
N ILE A 197 11.51 15.26 6.86
CA ILE A 197 12.95 15.00 6.72
C ILE A 197 13.51 14.77 8.11
N VAL A 198 14.26 13.69 8.27
CA VAL A 198 14.96 13.36 9.52
C VAL A 198 16.45 13.28 9.21
N ALA A 199 17.27 13.96 9.99
CA ALA A 199 18.72 14.04 9.81
C ALA A 199 19.45 13.72 11.12
N ILE A 200 20.65 13.14 11.01
CA ILE A 200 21.64 13.06 12.10
C ILE A 200 22.83 13.96 11.81
N SER A 201 23.02 14.37 10.55
CA SER A 201 23.93 15.41 10.09
C SER A 201 23.42 15.97 8.75
N ASP A 202 24.05 17.01 8.22
CA ASP A 202 23.71 17.59 6.92
C ASP A 202 23.85 16.57 5.77
N GLU A 203 24.83 15.67 5.86
CA GLU A 203 25.09 14.64 4.87
C GLU A 203 24.21 13.39 5.05
N GLN A 204 23.85 13.07 6.29
CA GLN A 204 23.09 11.88 6.67
C GLN A 204 21.64 12.23 7.01
N ASN A 205 20.84 12.46 5.99
CA ASN A 205 19.45 12.84 6.13
C ASN A 205 18.53 12.11 5.14
N SER A 206 17.28 11.92 5.52
CA SER A 206 16.26 11.26 4.69
C SER A 206 15.84 12.09 3.46
N GLY A 207 16.30 13.35 3.35
CA GLY A 207 16.11 14.17 2.17
C GLY A 207 16.88 13.64 0.96
N ASN A 208 17.97 12.92 1.19
CA ASN A 208 18.81 12.27 0.18
C ASN A 208 18.17 11.00 -0.39
N GLU A 209 17.09 10.52 0.19
CA GLU A 209 16.33 9.40 -0.36
C GLU A 209 15.76 9.80 -1.72
N SER A 210 16.20 9.11 -2.77
CA SER A 210 15.94 9.46 -4.18
C SER A 210 14.51 9.21 -4.65
N ALA A 211 13.63 8.71 -3.76
CA ALA A 211 12.25 8.41 -4.07
C ALA A 211 11.39 9.69 -4.15
N ASN A 212 10.77 9.92 -5.30
CA ASN A 212 9.78 10.99 -5.45
C ASN A 212 8.45 10.57 -4.79
N GLY A 213 7.74 11.54 -4.21
CA GLY A 213 6.40 11.33 -3.66
C GLY A 213 6.37 10.67 -2.27
N LEU A 214 7.46 10.73 -1.50
CA LEU A 214 7.50 10.24 -0.12
C LEU A 214 6.77 11.14 0.88
N GLY A 215 6.14 12.21 0.41
CA GLY A 215 5.41 13.15 1.25
C GLY A 215 4.07 12.63 1.75
N PHE A 216 3.36 13.52 2.41
CA PHE A 216 2.01 13.30 2.90
C PHE A 216 1.14 14.53 2.67
N SER A 217 -0.17 14.34 2.74
CA SER A 217 -1.15 15.43 2.72
C SER A 217 -2.23 15.18 3.78
N VAL A 218 -3.06 16.17 4.08
CA VAL A 218 -4.18 16.01 5.02
C VAL A 218 -5.49 16.00 4.25
N LEU A 219 -6.42 15.14 4.65
CA LEU A 219 -7.77 15.07 4.07
C LEU A 219 -8.47 16.42 4.17
N SER A 220 -9.20 16.77 3.12
CA SER A 220 -10.19 17.85 3.18
C SER A 220 -11.30 17.51 4.18
N SER A 221 -12.02 18.53 4.67
CA SER A 221 -13.15 18.33 5.58
C SER A 221 -14.23 17.42 4.97
N LYS A 222 -14.42 17.47 3.66
CA LYS A 222 -15.38 16.61 2.94
C LYS A 222 -14.91 15.14 2.93
N GLU A 223 -13.65 14.87 2.56
CA GLU A 223 -13.09 13.52 2.57
C GLU A 223 -13.10 12.94 3.98
N ARG A 224 -12.66 13.71 4.98
CA ARG A 224 -12.69 13.32 6.40
C ARG A 224 -14.08 12.89 6.85
N LYS A 225 -15.12 13.66 6.50
CA LYS A 225 -16.50 13.32 6.84
C LYS A 225 -16.93 11.97 6.25
N VAL A 226 -16.57 11.71 4.99
CA VAL A 226 -16.89 10.43 4.32
C VAL A 226 -16.21 9.27 5.05
N VAL A 227 -14.91 9.36 5.27
CA VAL A 227 -14.15 8.29 5.94
C VAL A 227 -14.68 8.00 7.34
N LEU A 228 -14.97 9.03 8.13
CA LEU A 228 -15.50 8.86 9.49
C LEU A 228 -16.92 8.28 9.51
N GLU A 229 -17.74 8.57 8.52
CA GLU A 229 -19.08 7.96 8.43
C GLU A 229 -18.99 6.48 8.02
N GLU A 230 -18.14 6.14 7.06
CA GLU A 230 -17.88 4.75 6.66
C GLU A 230 -17.28 3.95 7.82
N GLN A 231 -16.33 4.52 8.58
CA GLN A 231 -15.82 3.90 9.80
C GLN A 231 -16.92 3.58 10.81
N LYS A 232 -17.80 4.55 11.10
CA LYS A 232 -18.94 4.33 12.01
C LYS A 232 -19.89 3.24 11.49
N GLN A 233 -20.06 3.11 10.18
CA GLN A 233 -20.87 2.03 9.61
C GLN A 233 -20.24 0.68 9.89
N LEU A 234 -18.92 0.53 9.73
CA LEU A 234 -18.19 -0.69 10.06
C LEU A 234 -18.27 -1.04 11.56
N GLU A 235 -18.10 -0.04 12.43
CA GLU A 235 -18.20 -0.23 13.89
C GLU A 235 -19.60 -0.67 14.34
N ARG A 236 -20.65 -0.24 13.64
CA ARG A 236 -22.05 -0.66 13.89
C ARG A 236 -22.36 -2.09 13.48
N LEU A 237 -21.48 -2.77 12.73
CA LEU A 237 -21.66 -4.20 12.39
C LEU A 237 -21.55 -5.11 13.61
N ASN A 238 -21.10 -4.59 14.75
CA ASN A 238 -21.02 -5.28 16.03
C ASN A 238 -20.22 -6.60 15.95
N LEU A 239 -19.12 -6.56 15.20
CA LEU A 239 -18.14 -7.64 15.13
C LEU A 239 -17.20 -7.57 16.35
N GLU A 240 -16.44 -8.64 16.58
CA GLU A 240 -15.34 -8.61 17.56
C GLU A 240 -14.31 -7.54 17.22
N GLU A 241 -13.51 -7.15 18.21
CA GLU A 241 -12.54 -6.05 18.05
C GLU A 241 -11.53 -6.32 16.94
N GLY A 242 -10.93 -7.50 16.87
CA GLY A 242 -9.94 -7.84 15.85
C GLY A 242 -10.45 -7.67 14.42
N PRO A 243 -11.54 -8.33 14.03
CA PRO A 243 -12.20 -8.13 12.72
C PRO A 243 -12.60 -6.68 12.46
N THR A 244 -13.14 -5.96 13.44
CA THR A 244 -13.53 -4.55 13.30
C THR A 244 -12.31 -3.69 12.98
N GLN A 245 -11.22 -3.81 13.73
CA GLN A 245 -9.99 -3.06 13.52
C GLN A 245 -9.33 -3.38 12.17
N TYR A 246 -9.37 -4.64 11.75
CA TYR A 246 -8.90 -5.06 10.43
C TYR A 246 -9.69 -4.39 9.29
N LEU A 247 -11.02 -4.37 9.39
CA LEU A 247 -11.91 -3.71 8.42
C LEU A 247 -11.65 -2.20 8.34
N VAL A 248 -11.51 -1.53 9.50
CA VAL A 248 -11.24 -0.09 9.54
C VAL A 248 -9.85 0.22 8.96
N ALA A 249 -8.85 -0.62 9.22
CA ALA A 249 -7.54 -0.47 8.59
C ALA A 249 -7.61 -0.65 7.06
N HIS A 250 -8.41 -1.60 6.60
CA HIS A 250 -8.66 -1.80 5.16
C HIS A 250 -9.37 -0.59 4.54
N LEU A 251 -10.38 -0.04 5.22
CA LEU A 251 -11.04 1.21 4.84
C LEU A 251 -10.03 2.37 4.74
N TYR A 252 -9.17 2.54 5.74
CA TYR A 252 -8.17 3.58 5.73
C TYR A 252 -7.19 3.44 4.57
N ALA A 253 -6.69 2.22 4.32
CA ALA A 253 -5.86 1.92 3.16
C ALA A 253 -6.54 2.30 1.85
N SER A 254 -7.85 2.04 1.74
CA SER A 254 -8.64 2.37 0.56
C SER A 254 -8.74 3.87 0.28
N HIS A 255 -8.69 4.69 1.30
CA HIS A 255 -8.65 6.15 1.21
C HIS A 255 -7.24 6.73 1.15
N GLY A 256 -6.20 5.89 1.07
CA GLY A 256 -4.81 6.31 1.05
C GLY A 256 -4.28 6.79 2.40
N LEU A 257 -4.96 6.46 3.50
CA LEU A 257 -4.56 6.74 4.89
C LEU A 257 -3.59 5.65 5.39
N ASN A 258 -2.49 5.44 4.63
CA ASN A 258 -1.58 4.31 4.87
C ASN A 258 -0.93 4.36 6.25
N ALA A 259 -0.59 5.55 6.75
CA ALA A 259 0.03 5.71 8.06
C ALA A 259 -0.89 5.24 9.19
N GLU A 260 -2.15 5.68 9.19
CA GLU A 260 -3.15 5.28 10.18
C GLU A 260 -3.56 3.81 10.03
N ALA A 261 -3.62 3.29 8.78
CA ALA A 261 -3.88 1.87 8.53
C ALA A 261 -2.76 0.98 9.10
N ILE A 262 -1.49 1.32 8.86
CA ILE A 262 -0.34 0.61 9.41
C ILE A 262 -0.37 0.66 10.94
N GLN A 263 -0.50 1.84 11.52
CA GLN A 263 -0.53 2.01 12.98
C GLN A 263 -1.63 1.16 13.63
N ARG A 264 -2.82 1.12 13.03
CA ARG A 264 -3.94 0.33 13.52
C ARG A 264 -3.67 -1.17 13.42
N LEU A 265 -3.14 -1.65 12.30
CA LEU A 265 -2.80 -3.06 12.11
C LEU A 265 -1.65 -3.51 13.00
N GLU A 266 -0.63 -2.69 13.23
CA GLU A 266 0.46 -2.98 14.18
C GLU A 266 -0.07 -3.17 15.62
N ALA A 267 -1.08 -2.38 16.00
CA ALA A 267 -1.73 -2.54 17.29
C ALA A 267 -2.54 -3.84 17.37
N VAL A 268 -3.34 -4.12 16.34
CA VAL A 268 -4.23 -5.28 16.32
C VAL A 268 -3.49 -6.60 16.10
N SER A 269 -2.38 -6.59 15.36
CA SER A 269 -1.60 -7.81 15.08
C SER A 269 -1.03 -8.47 16.34
N LYS A 270 -0.92 -7.74 17.44
CA LYS A 270 -0.49 -8.26 18.75
C LYS A 270 -1.58 -9.08 19.44
N MET A 271 -2.85 -8.80 19.17
CA MET A 271 -4.01 -9.44 19.79
C MET A 271 -4.70 -10.41 18.83
N PHE A 272 -4.69 -10.11 17.56
CA PHE A 272 -5.39 -10.83 16.50
C PHE A 272 -4.38 -11.29 15.43
N MET A 273 -3.62 -12.34 15.79
CA MET A 273 -2.58 -12.92 14.94
C MET A 273 -3.18 -13.84 13.88
N VAL A 274 -3.63 -13.27 12.78
CA VAL A 274 -4.12 -14.02 11.61
C VAL A 274 -3.29 -13.69 10.36
N PRO A 275 -3.17 -14.62 9.40
CA PRO A 275 -2.38 -14.41 8.18
C PRO A 275 -2.73 -13.11 7.44
N ALA A 276 -4.02 -12.79 7.35
CA ALA A 276 -4.53 -11.62 6.64
C ALA A 276 -4.04 -10.30 7.22
N THR A 277 -3.91 -10.17 8.55
CA THR A 277 -3.42 -8.95 9.21
C THR A 277 -1.97 -8.69 8.83
N GLU A 278 -1.12 -9.70 8.92
CA GLU A 278 0.30 -9.58 8.57
C GLU A 278 0.49 -9.37 7.05
N ARG A 279 -0.32 -10.00 6.21
CA ARG A 279 -0.29 -9.80 4.76
C ARG A 279 -0.65 -8.35 4.39
N LEU A 280 -1.71 -7.80 4.98
CA LEU A 280 -2.11 -6.42 4.73
C LEU A 280 -1.04 -5.42 5.21
N LEU A 281 -0.37 -5.69 6.34
CA LEU A 281 0.80 -4.90 6.76
C LEU A 281 1.92 -4.96 5.72
N GLY A 282 2.23 -6.15 5.19
CA GLY A 282 3.21 -6.32 4.11
C GLY A 282 2.84 -5.50 2.87
N GLU A 283 1.59 -5.56 2.44
CA GLU A 283 1.06 -4.79 1.32
C GLU A 283 1.19 -3.27 1.56
N LEU A 284 0.81 -2.79 2.74
CA LEU A 284 0.89 -1.38 3.11
C LEU A 284 2.34 -0.88 3.17
N TYR A 285 3.24 -1.62 3.81
CA TYR A 285 4.65 -1.25 3.85
C TYR A 285 5.28 -1.23 2.46
N LEU A 286 4.90 -2.17 1.58
CA LEU A 286 5.34 -2.13 0.18
C LEU A 286 4.77 -0.91 -0.56
N SER A 287 3.53 -0.52 -0.27
CA SER A 287 2.85 0.64 -0.86
C SER A 287 3.54 1.96 -0.51
N VAL A 288 4.11 2.05 0.66
CA VAL A 288 4.87 3.22 1.10
C VAL A 288 6.37 3.10 0.84
N GLU A 289 6.79 2.14 -0.01
CA GLU A 289 8.19 1.90 -0.40
C GLU A 289 9.12 1.58 0.78
N LEU A 290 8.66 0.71 1.67
CA LEU A 290 9.43 0.14 2.78
C LEU A 290 9.52 -1.40 2.62
N PRO A 291 10.26 -1.90 1.61
CA PRO A 291 10.25 -3.31 1.24
C PRO A 291 10.85 -4.24 2.31
N ARG A 292 11.78 -3.77 3.14
CA ARG A 292 12.31 -4.56 4.26
C ARG A 292 11.26 -4.82 5.34
N GLN A 293 10.46 -3.79 5.66
CA GLN A 293 9.33 -3.94 6.58
C GLN A 293 8.26 -4.84 5.97
N ALA A 294 7.99 -4.68 4.67
CA ALA A 294 7.07 -5.56 3.95
C ALA A 294 7.53 -7.02 3.98
N GLU A 295 8.82 -7.29 3.76
CA GLU A 295 9.42 -8.63 3.84
C GLU A 295 9.13 -9.28 5.20
N VAL A 296 9.40 -8.58 6.30
CA VAL A 296 9.14 -9.09 7.68
C VAL A 296 7.69 -9.52 7.84
N HIS A 297 6.74 -8.72 7.39
CA HIS A 297 5.31 -9.00 7.54
C HIS A 297 4.84 -10.11 6.60
N TYR A 298 5.35 -10.19 5.36
CA TYR A 298 5.03 -11.31 4.47
C TYR A 298 5.60 -12.64 4.96
N LEU A 299 6.80 -12.65 5.56
CA LEU A 299 7.35 -13.87 6.17
C LEU A 299 6.51 -14.34 7.36
N LYS A 300 6.06 -13.42 8.23
CA LYS A 300 5.14 -13.76 9.31
C LYS A 300 3.80 -14.28 8.79
N SER A 301 3.23 -13.61 7.77
CA SER A 301 2.00 -14.07 7.15
C SER A 301 2.14 -15.45 6.53
N LEU A 302 3.28 -15.74 5.89
CA LEU A 302 3.57 -17.05 5.31
C LEU A 302 3.61 -18.15 6.38
N ASP A 303 4.31 -17.92 7.49
CA ASP A 303 4.35 -18.85 8.63
C ASP A 303 2.95 -19.12 9.22
N LEU A 304 2.17 -18.05 9.42
CA LEU A 304 0.78 -18.17 9.90
C LEU A 304 -0.12 -18.91 8.90
N SER A 305 0.03 -18.63 7.59
CA SER A 305 -0.73 -19.31 6.53
C SER A 305 -0.38 -20.81 6.45
N GLN A 306 0.89 -21.18 6.67
CA GLN A 306 1.30 -22.58 6.72
C GLN A 306 0.64 -23.32 7.88
N ARG A 307 0.63 -22.73 9.07
CA ARG A 307 -0.04 -23.29 10.26
C ARG A 307 -1.55 -23.40 10.10
N ALA A 308 -2.15 -22.43 9.40
CA ALA A 308 -3.59 -22.40 9.15
C ALA A 308 -4.01 -23.22 7.93
N GLN A 309 -3.08 -23.85 7.21
CA GLN A 309 -3.33 -24.53 5.93
C GLN A 309 -4.03 -23.62 4.89
N ASP A 310 -3.70 -22.32 4.94
CA ASP A 310 -4.21 -21.31 4.01
C ASP A 310 -3.36 -21.29 2.73
N ASP A 311 -3.67 -22.16 1.79
CA ASP A 311 -2.90 -22.32 0.56
C ASP A 311 -2.90 -21.04 -0.29
N GLU A 312 -4.02 -20.35 -0.37
CA GLU A 312 -4.10 -19.06 -1.10
C GLU A 312 -3.20 -18.01 -0.43
N GLY A 313 -3.26 -17.91 0.90
CA GLY A 313 -2.41 -16.99 1.67
C GLY A 313 -0.92 -17.28 1.48
N GLN A 314 -0.53 -18.57 1.54
CA GLN A 314 0.85 -18.98 1.28
C GLN A 314 1.31 -18.59 -0.13
N MET A 315 0.51 -18.91 -1.16
CA MET A 315 0.81 -18.58 -2.55
C MET A 315 0.98 -17.07 -2.73
N ARG A 316 0.09 -16.26 -2.20
CA ARG A 316 0.14 -14.79 -2.27
C ARG A 316 1.40 -14.23 -1.59
N CYS A 317 1.74 -14.70 -0.40
CA CYS A 317 2.94 -14.27 0.31
C CYS A 317 4.20 -14.61 -0.46
N ARG A 318 4.30 -15.83 -1.01
CA ARG A 318 5.45 -16.26 -1.82
C ARG A 318 5.63 -15.41 -3.08
N LEU A 319 4.55 -15.09 -3.80
CA LEU A 319 4.60 -14.22 -4.98
C LEU A 319 5.06 -12.80 -4.61
N ALA A 320 4.58 -12.26 -3.48
CA ALA A 320 5.01 -10.95 -2.99
C ALA A 320 6.50 -10.94 -2.60
N LEU A 321 6.95 -11.95 -1.84
CA LEU A 321 8.36 -12.11 -1.46
C LEU A 321 9.26 -12.28 -2.68
N ALA A 322 8.87 -13.09 -3.66
CA ALA A 322 9.62 -13.25 -4.91
C ALA A 322 9.81 -11.91 -5.65
N ASN A 323 8.75 -11.10 -5.70
CA ASN A 323 8.81 -9.77 -6.30
C ASN A 323 9.75 -8.83 -5.52
N ILE A 324 9.71 -8.84 -4.19
CA ILE A 324 10.61 -8.06 -3.33
C ILE A 324 12.06 -8.49 -3.55
N TYR A 325 12.34 -9.79 -3.49
CA TYR A 325 13.71 -10.32 -3.65
C TYR A 325 14.28 -10.06 -5.05
N SER A 326 13.49 -10.25 -6.11
CA SER A 326 13.96 -10.07 -7.47
C SER A 326 14.19 -8.63 -7.88
N LYS A 327 13.26 -7.73 -7.48
CA LYS A 327 13.25 -6.37 -8.02
C LYS A 327 13.85 -5.32 -7.09
N VAL A 328 13.91 -5.62 -5.79
CA VAL A 328 14.27 -4.61 -4.79
C VAL A 328 15.51 -5.01 -4.00
N LEU A 329 15.57 -6.24 -3.50
CA LEU A 329 16.64 -6.70 -2.63
C LEU A 329 17.79 -7.38 -3.38
N GLY A 330 17.64 -7.62 -4.68
CA GLY A 330 18.69 -8.21 -5.51
C GLY A 330 19.11 -9.63 -5.07
N ASN A 331 18.14 -10.43 -4.61
CA ASN A 331 18.37 -11.80 -4.19
C ASN A 331 17.63 -12.78 -5.12
N PRO A 332 18.21 -13.11 -6.30
CA PRO A 332 17.54 -13.97 -7.28
C PRO A 332 17.29 -15.38 -6.76
N ARG A 333 18.17 -15.91 -5.89
CA ARG A 333 17.98 -17.24 -5.30
C ARG A 333 16.73 -17.30 -4.43
N ALA A 334 16.55 -16.37 -3.49
CA ALA A 334 15.37 -16.32 -2.66
C ALA A 334 14.10 -16.03 -3.48
N ALA A 335 14.22 -15.25 -4.58
CA ALA A 335 13.12 -15.03 -5.51
C ALA A 335 12.71 -16.34 -6.20
N ALA A 336 13.66 -17.15 -6.68
CA ALA A 336 13.41 -18.43 -7.32
C ALA A 336 12.73 -19.42 -6.36
N GLU A 337 13.28 -19.59 -5.14
CA GLU A 337 12.71 -20.47 -4.10
C GLU A 337 11.23 -20.11 -3.79
N ASN A 338 10.90 -18.83 -3.75
CA ASN A 338 9.52 -18.39 -3.52
C ASN A 338 8.62 -18.60 -4.75
N LEU A 339 9.12 -18.40 -5.97
CA LEU A 339 8.36 -18.69 -7.20
C LEU A 339 8.06 -20.19 -7.34
N GLU A 340 9.04 -21.05 -7.07
CA GLU A 340 8.86 -22.50 -7.10
C GLU A 340 7.80 -22.97 -6.08
N GLY A 341 7.88 -22.44 -4.84
CA GLY A 341 6.88 -22.71 -3.83
C GLY A 341 5.46 -22.22 -4.20
N ALA A 342 5.35 -21.08 -4.87
CA ALA A 342 4.08 -20.59 -5.38
C ALA A 342 3.53 -21.46 -6.52
N ILE A 343 4.40 -21.93 -7.44
CA ILE A 343 4.04 -22.84 -8.54
C ILE A 343 3.51 -24.17 -7.99
N ALA A 344 4.17 -24.71 -6.97
CA ALA A 344 3.73 -25.98 -6.35
C ALA A 344 2.30 -25.85 -5.78
N ILE A 345 2.03 -24.78 -5.02
CA ILE A 345 0.69 -24.54 -4.45
C ILE A 345 -0.34 -24.25 -5.55
N ALA A 346 -0.01 -23.43 -6.54
CA ALA A 346 -0.87 -23.15 -7.67
C ALA A 346 -1.23 -24.44 -8.44
N GLY A 347 -0.30 -25.39 -8.52
CA GLY A 347 -0.54 -26.72 -9.11
C GLY A 347 -1.59 -27.53 -8.37
N THR A 348 -1.59 -27.51 -7.04
CA THR A 348 -2.63 -28.20 -6.23
C THR A 348 -4.00 -27.55 -6.37
N LEU A 349 -4.05 -26.23 -6.59
CA LEU A 349 -5.29 -25.47 -6.80
C LEU A 349 -5.79 -25.54 -8.25
N GLY A 350 -4.95 -25.97 -9.18
CA GLY A 350 -5.23 -25.94 -10.63
C GLY A 350 -5.31 -24.50 -11.16
N ASP A 351 -4.43 -23.62 -10.66
CA ASP A 351 -4.30 -22.22 -11.10
C ASP A 351 -3.23 -22.09 -12.20
N ASP A 352 -3.59 -22.49 -13.42
CA ASP A 352 -2.68 -22.45 -14.57
C ASP A 352 -2.19 -21.03 -14.90
N VAL A 353 -2.99 -20.01 -14.57
CA VAL A 353 -2.62 -18.60 -14.80
C VAL A 353 -1.44 -18.22 -13.92
N THR A 354 -1.53 -18.49 -12.63
CA THR A 354 -0.45 -18.22 -11.67
C THR A 354 0.80 -19.05 -12.01
N ILE A 355 0.64 -20.33 -12.40
CA ILE A 355 1.77 -21.18 -12.82
C ILE A 355 2.52 -20.56 -14.00
N ALA A 356 1.79 -20.14 -15.06
CA ALA A 356 2.40 -19.57 -16.25
C ALA A 356 3.15 -18.26 -15.95
N GLU A 357 2.56 -17.39 -15.13
CA GLU A 357 3.17 -16.12 -14.75
C GLU A 357 4.41 -16.31 -13.86
N ALA A 358 4.33 -17.19 -12.87
CA ALA A 358 5.44 -17.49 -11.98
C ALA A 358 6.62 -18.13 -12.74
N ARG A 359 6.38 -19.05 -13.66
CA ARG A 359 7.41 -19.64 -14.55
C ARG A 359 8.07 -18.58 -15.43
N LYS A 360 7.29 -17.67 -16.01
CA LYS A 360 7.81 -16.53 -16.80
C LYS A 360 8.70 -15.61 -15.96
N ASN A 361 8.39 -15.42 -14.67
CA ASN A 361 9.23 -14.61 -13.78
C ASN A 361 10.48 -15.39 -13.34
N LEU A 362 10.37 -16.68 -13.13
CA LEU A 362 11.52 -17.56 -12.80
C LEU A 362 12.56 -17.56 -13.94
N SER A 363 12.13 -17.69 -15.21
CA SER A 363 13.03 -17.66 -16.36
C SER A 363 13.74 -16.32 -16.59
N LYS A 364 13.39 -15.26 -15.90
CA LYS A 364 14.10 -13.97 -15.96
C LYS A 364 15.15 -13.81 -14.87
N LEU A 365 15.23 -14.77 -13.94
CA LEU A 365 16.21 -14.77 -12.86
C LEU A 365 17.48 -15.55 -13.24
N GLU A 366 17.38 -16.39 -14.27
CA GLU A 366 18.49 -17.09 -14.93
C GLU A 366 19.25 -16.15 -15.88
#